data_4340c8749214f70e38620265e9425cdc
#
_entry.id   4340c8749214f70e38620265e9425cdc
#
_cell.length_a   1.000
_cell.length_b   1.000
_cell.length_c   1.000
_cell.angle_alpha   90.00
_cell.angle_beta   90.00
_cell.angle_gamma   90.00
#
_symmetry.space_group_name_H-M   'P 1'
#
loop_
_entity.id
_entity.type
_entity.pdbx_description
1 polymer ?
#
loop_
_entity_poly.entity_id
_entity_poly.type
_entity_poly.pdbx_seq_one_letter_code
_entity_poly.pdbx_strand_id
1 'polypeptide(L)'
;MPVQPALRDLLERGHVPYQTFTHRLAYTAQEEAAAAHVPGRDWAKTVACVADGQAILAVLPAPLIINFEKLRRLVGSQRLRLATEEEMARWYPGCELGAIPPLGPLYKQSVFVDRKLTQETNIVFSAGTHTDSIRMPYAAFTTIAQPVVGDYGELPPSGNRSVAHDGRGLGT
;
A
#
# COMPACT_ATOMS: atom_id res chain seq x y z
N MET A 1 -0.52 -19.41 -4.07
CA MET A 1 0.95 -19.45 -3.98
C MET A 1 1.37 -19.07 -2.59
N PRO A 2 2.29 -19.77 -2.01
CA PRO A 2 2.85 -19.36 -0.73
C PRO A 2 3.55 -18.02 -0.87
N VAL A 3 3.62 -17.29 0.24
CA VAL A 3 4.40 -16.06 0.38
C VAL A 3 5.81 -16.27 -0.18
N GLN A 4 6.31 -15.31 -0.92
CA GLN A 4 7.62 -15.38 -1.55
C GLN A 4 8.72 -15.76 -0.52
N PRO A 5 9.69 -16.62 -0.88
CA PRO A 5 10.73 -17.06 0.04
C PRO A 5 11.50 -15.91 0.70
N ALA A 6 11.88 -14.88 -0.04
CA ALA A 6 12.61 -13.74 0.51
C ALA A 6 11.80 -12.96 1.56
N LEU A 7 10.51 -12.82 1.33
CA LEU A 7 9.59 -12.18 2.27
C LEU A 7 9.47 -13.02 3.55
N ARG A 8 9.27 -14.32 3.39
CA ARG A 8 9.19 -15.24 4.52
C ARG A 8 10.50 -15.21 5.34
N ASP A 9 11.64 -15.28 4.68
CA ASP A 9 12.94 -15.24 5.34
C ASP A 9 13.16 -13.94 6.13
N LEU A 10 12.71 -12.82 5.59
CA LEU A 10 12.79 -11.53 6.29
C LEU A 10 11.95 -11.55 7.58
N LEU A 11 10.71 -12.04 7.49
CA LEU A 11 9.80 -12.10 8.62
C LEU A 11 10.31 -13.08 9.70
N GLU A 12 10.81 -14.22 9.29
CA GLU A 12 11.34 -15.24 10.21
C GLU A 12 12.63 -14.79 10.90
N ARG A 13 13.53 -14.14 10.17
CA ARG A 13 14.76 -13.58 10.75
C ARG A 13 14.47 -12.45 11.74
N GLY A 14 13.41 -11.69 11.50
CA GLY A 14 12.96 -10.65 12.42
C GLY A 14 12.29 -11.17 13.68
N HIS A 15 12.02 -12.47 13.77
CA HIS A 15 11.29 -13.10 14.89
C HIS A 15 9.98 -12.40 15.24
N VAL A 16 9.28 -11.89 14.22
CA VAL A 16 8.02 -11.15 14.41
C VAL A 16 6.83 -12.08 14.19
N PRO A 17 5.75 -11.92 14.96
CA PRO A 17 4.53 -12.67 14.71
C PRO A 17 3.84 -12.17 13.44
N TYR A 18 3.37 -13.10 12.61
CA TYR A 18 2.59 -12.79 11.43
C TYR A 18 1.69 -13.97 11.07
N GLN A 19 0.62 -13.69 10.33
CA GLN A 19 -0.29 -14.68 9.78
C GLN A 19 -0.41 -14.49 8.28
N THR A 20 -0.40 -15.58 7.54
CA THR A 20 -0.66 -15.57 6.11
C THR A 20 -2.06 -16.08 5.85
N PHE A 21 -2.74 -15.50 4.86
CA PHE A 21 -4.03 -15.98 4.42
C PHE A 21 -4.26 -15.64 2.95
N THR A 22 -5.20 -16.36 2.35
CA THR A 22 -5.62 -16.11 0.98
C THR A 22 -7.02 -15.52 0.98
N HIS A 23 -7.33 -14.73 -0.04
CA HIS A 23 -8.65 -14.19 -0.27
C HIS A 23 -8.99 -14.27 -1.75
N ARG A 24 -10.26 -14.00 -2.08
CA ARG A 24 -10.69 -13.93 -3.46
C ARG A 24 -9.91 -12.88 -4.24
N LEU A 25 -9.64 -13.14 -5.51
CA LEU A 25 -8.91 -12.22 -6.38
C LEU A 25 -9.55 -10.82 -6.39
N ALA A 26 -8.72 -9.82 -6.14
CA ALA A 26 -9.09 -8.41 -6.16
C ALA A 26 -7.87 -7.58 -6.57
N TYR A 27 -8.08 -6.45 -7.24
CA TYR A 27 -6.99 -5.69 -7.84
C TYR A 27 -6.69 -4.36 -7.16
N THR A 28 -7.61 -3.82 -6.38
CA THR A 28 -7.39 -2.60 -5.60
C THR A 28 -7.29 -2.92 -4.12
N ALA A 29 -6.58 -2.07 -3.36
CA ALA A 29 -6.44 -2.27 -1.93
C ALA A 29 -7.79 -2.31 -1.21
N GLN A 30 -8.77 -1.48 -1.63
CA GLN A 30 -10.12 -1.50 -1.06
C GLN A 30 -10.86 -2.78 -1.40
N GLU A 31 -10.75 -3.27 -2.62
CA GLU A 31 -11.36 -4.53 -3.06
C GLU A 31 -10.71 -5.72 -2.33
N GLU A 32 -9.39 -5.70 -2.16
CA GLU A 32 -8.66 -6.74 -1.41
C GLU A 32 -9.08 -6.75 0.06
N ALA A 33 -9.19 -5.58 0.70
CA ALA A 33 -9.68 -5.47 2.07
C ALA A 33 -11.10 -6.05 2.21
N ALA A 34 -11.99 -5.73 1.29
CA ALA A 34 -13.35 -6.26 1.27
C ALA A 34 -13.36 -7.77 1.05
N ALA A 35 -12.57 -8.29 0.11
CA ALA A 35 -12.47 -9.72 -0.18
C ALA A 35 -11.91 -10.51 1.01
N ALA A 36 -11.01 -9.90 1.77
CA ALA A 36 -10.41 -10.48 2.98
C ALA A 36 -11.24 -10.25 4.25
N HIS A 37 -12.38 -9.54 4.16
CA HIS A 37 -13.19 -9.12 5.31
C HIS A 37 -12.40 -8.31 6.36
N VAL A 38 -11.50 -7.45 5.88
CA VAL A 38 -10.67 -6.57 6.70
C VAL A 38 -11.16 -5.14 6.56
N PRO A 39 -11.33 -4.38 7.66
CA PRO A 39 -11.63 -2.96 7.54
C PRO A 39 -10.58 -2.24 6.68
N GLY A 40 -11.03 -1.36 5.78
CA GLY A 40 -10.12 -0.64 4.88
C GLY A 40 -9.01 0.14 5.61
N ARG A 41 -9.31 0.67 6.80
CA ARG A 41 -8.34 1.40 7.64
C ARG A 41 -7.18 0.51 8.13
N ASP A 42 -7.39 -0.80 8.25
CA ASP A 42 -6.38 -1.76 8.69
C ASP A 42 -5.54 -2.28 7.50
N TRP A 43 -6.02 -2.08 6.29
CA TRP A 43 -5.31 -2.48 5.09
C TRP A 43 -4.28 -1.44 4.71
N ALA A 44 -3.02 -1.83 4.77
CA ALA A 44 -1.89 -1.00 4.35
C ALA A 44 -1.63 -1.21 2.86
N LYS A 45 -1.99 -0.21 2.05
CA LYS A 45 -1.64 -0.23 0.63
C LYS A 45 -0.27 0.37 0.43
N THR A 46 0.49 -0.25 -0.47
CA THR A 46 1.85 0.14 -0.81
C THR A 46 1.88 0.79 -2.18
N VAL A 47 2.43 1.99 -2.26
CA VAL A 47 2.56 2.74 -3.51
C VAL A 47 4.04 3.01 -3.75
N ALA A 48 4.55 2.50 -4.87
CA ALA A 48 5.93 2.74 -5.28
C ALA A 48 6.07 4.13 -5.90
N CYS A 49 7.00 4.90 -5.38
CA CYS A 49 7.29 6.26 -5.84
C CYS A 49 8.77 6.42 -6.16
N VAL A 50 9.08 7.47 -6.90
CA VAL A 50 10.45 7.88 -7.20
C VAL A 50 10.68 9.29 -6.67
N ALA A 51 11.60 9.42 -5.74
CA ALA A 51 11.99 10.68 -5.11
C ALA A 51 13.42 11.02 -5.50
N ASP A 52 13.60 12.08 -6.28
CA ASP A 52 14.92 12.50 -6.80
C ASP A 52 15.71 11.33 -7.41
N GLY A 53 15.04 10.50 -8.22
CA GLY A 53 15.64 9.35 -8.90
C GLY A 53 15.77 8.09 -8.05
N GLN A 54 15.36 8.10 -6.79
CA GLN A 54 15.42 6.94 -5.89
C GLN A 54 14.03 6.36 -5.64
N ALA A 55 13.93 5.04 -5.71
CA ALA A 55 12.70 4.33 -5.38
C ALA A 55 12.43 4.36 -3.88
N ILE A 56 11.19 4.69 -3.52
CA ILE A 56 10.69 4.66 -2.14
C ILE A 56 9.32 3.98 -2.10
N LEU A 57 8.91 3.54 -0.93
CA LEU A 57 7.58 3.00 -0.70
C LEU A 57 6.77 3.93 0.20
N ALA A 58 5.60 4.33 -0.28
CA ALA A 58 4.61 5.03 0.50
C ALA A 58 3.53 4.03 0.96
N VAL A 59 3.23 4.01 2.24
CA VAL A 59 2.29 3.05 2.84
C VAL A 59 1.21 3.81 3.60
N LEU A 60 -0.04 3.58 3.23
CA LEU A 60 -1.17 4.30 3.80
C LEU A 60 -2.42 3.42 3.84
N PRO A 61 -3.42 3.78 4.69
CA PRO A 61 -4.69 3.05 4.70
C PRO A 61 -5.37 3.01 3.32
N ALA A 62 -5.96 1.88 2.99
CA ALA A 62 -6.57 1.64 1.68
C ALA A 62 -7.54 2.72 1.19
N PRO A 63 -8.41 3.33 2.04
CA PRO A 63 -9.35 4.35 1.58
C PRO A 63 -8.71 5.69 1.21
N LEU A 64 -7.47 5.93 1.62
CA LEU A 64 -6.81 7.22 1.43
C LEU A 64 -6.05 7.29 0.11
N ILE A 65 -5.86 8.50 -0.38
CA ILE A 65 -4.99 8.81 -1.50
C ILE A 65 -3.81 9.65 -1.02
N ILE A 66 -2.72 9.64 -1.78
CA ILE A 66 -1.51 10.40 -1.46
C ILE A 66 -1.70 11.86 -1.85
N ASN A 67 -1.44 12.76 -0.89
CA ASN A 67 -1.11 14.15 -1.21
C ASN A 67 0.40 14.20 -1.51
N PHE A 68 0.74 14.32 -2.79
CA PHE A 68 2.13 14.23 -3.25
C PHE A 68 3.01 15.37 -2.71
N GLU A 69 2.47 16.55 -2.52
CA GLU A 69 3.24 17.67 -1.97
C GLU A 69 3.60 17.43 -0.50
N LYS A 70 2.66 16.90 0.29
CA LYS A 70 2.94 16.53 1.67
C LYS A 70 3.94 15.37 1.76
N LEU A 71 3.79 14.36 0.91
CA LEU A 71 4.75 13.25 0.87
C LEU A 71 6.13 13.72 0.43
N ARG A 72 6.20 14.58 -0.57
CA ARG A 72 7.45 15.15 -1.05
C ARG A 72 8.21 15.88 0.08
N ARG A 73 7.50 16.67 0.87
CA ARG A 73 8.07 17.37 2.04
C ARG A 73 8.53 16.38 3.11
N LEU A 74 7.77 15.35 3.39
CA LEU A 74 8.14 14.31 4.36
C LEU A 74 9.42 13.59 3.93
N VAL A 75 9.52 13.25 2.65
CA VAL A 75 10.71 12.60 2.08
C VAL A 75 11.91 13.56 2.03
N GLY A 76 11.65 14.86 1.91
CA GLY A 76 12.69 15.86 1.75
C GLY A 76 13.27 15.91 0.34
N SER A 77 12.49 15.51 -0.67
CA SER A 77 12.91 15.50 -2.07
C SER A 77 12.50 16.78 -2.80
N GLN A 78 13.20 17.06 -3.89
CA GLN A 78 12.86 18.14 -4.82
C GLN A 78 11.72 17.71 -5.75
N ARG A 79 11.75 16.46 -6.19
CA ARG A 79 10.79 15.88 -7.12
C ARG A 79 10.27 14.56 -6.57
N LEU A 80 8.99 14.31 -6.77
CA LEU A 80 8.33 13.06 -6.40
C LEU A 80 7.31 12.69 -7.48
N ARG A 81 7.34 11.45 -7.90
CA ARG A 81 6.37 10.89 -8.86
C ARG A 81 6.05 9.44 -8.52
N LEU A 82 4.98 8.93 -9.09
CA LEU A 82 4.70 7.50 -9.07
C LEU A 82 5.75 6.75 -9.91
N ALA A 83 6.09 5.55 -9.48
CA ALA A 83 6.85 4.63 -10.31
C ALA A 83 6.02 4.19 -11.51
N THR A 84 6.67 3.98 -12.64
CA THR A 84 6.03 3.38 -13.81
C THR A 84 5.85 1.87 -13.63
N GLU A 85 4.95 1.27 -14.39
CA GLU A 85 4.78 -0.20 -14.38
C GLU A 85 6.09 -0.92 -14.74
N GLU A 86 6.84 -0.39 -15.69
CA GLU A 86 8.13 -0.92 -16.10
C GLU A 86 9.15 -0.87 -14.95
N GLU A 87 9.23 0.25 -14.24
CA GLU A 87 10.07 0.39 -13.05
C GLU A 87 9.66 -0.60 -11.96
N MET A 88 8.36 -0.72 -11.68
CA MET A 88 7.86 -1.67 -10.69
C MET A 88 8.19 -3.12 -11.04
N ALA A 89 8.03 -3.51 -12.31
CA ALA A 89 8.38 -4.85 -12.76
C ALA A 89 9.86 -5.17 -12.55
N ARG A 90 10.73 -4.18 -12.74
CA ARG A 90 12.18 -4.32 -12.59
C ARG A 90 12.61 -4.33 -11.12
N TRP A 91 12.00 -3.48 -10.29
CA TRP A 91 12.41 -3.32 -8.89
C TRP A 91 11.78 -4.34 -7.94
N TYR A 92 10.62 -4.88 -8.29
CA TYR A 92 9.88 -5.84 -7.46
C TYR A 92 9.62 -7.14 -8.22
N PRO A 93 10.69 -7.85 -8.61
CA PRO A 93 10.53 -9.08 -9.37
C PRO A 93 9.73 -10.10 -8.58
N GLY A 94 8.83 -10.78 -9.24
CA GLY A 94 7.97 -11.78 -8.62
C GLY A 94 6.73 -11.21 -7.91
N CYS A 95 6.57 -9.89 -7.84
CA CYS A 95 5.35 -9.26 -7.36
C CYS A 95 4.41 -8.96 -8.52
N GLU A 96 3.12 -9.20 -8.32
CA GLU A 96 2.10 -8.65 -9.20
C GLU A 96 2.01 -7.14 -9.01
N LEU A 97 1.68 -6.40 -10.08
CA LEU A 97 1.53 -4.95 -10.00
C LEU A 97 0.42 -4.59 -8.99
N GLY A 98 0.74 -3.67 -8.08
CA GLY A 98 -0.17 -3.26 -7.02
C GLY A 98 -0.19 -4.17 -5.79
N ALA A 99 0.57 -5.26 -5.78
CA ALA A 99 0.63 -6.21 -4.66
C ALA A 99 1.99 -6.24 -3.95
N ILE A 100 2.74 -5.15 -4.03
CA ILE A 100 4.06 -5.02 -3.40
C ILE A 100 3.90 -4.98 -1.88
N PRO A 101 4.59 -5.84 -1.12
CA PRO A 101 4.56 -5.75 0.34
C PRO A 101 5.30 -4.49 0.82
N PRO A 102 4.85 -3.87 1.94
CA PRO A 102 5.41 -2.61 2.43
C PRO A 102 6.73 -2.79 3.19
N LEU A 103 7.49 -3.78 2.86
CA LEU A 103 8.71 -4.16 3.55
C LEU A 103 9.94 -3.71 2.74
N GLY A 104 10.27 -2.42 2.86
CA GLY A 104 11.36 -1.78 2.13
C GLY A 104 12.71 -2.49 2.19
N PRO A 105 13.09 -3.11 3.32
CA PRO A 105 14.36 -3.85 3.40
C PRO A 105 14.53 -4.97 2.38
N LEU A 106 13.43 -5.57 1.90
CA LEU A 106 13.49 -6.54 0.80
C LEU A 106 14.10 -5.95 -0.47
N TYR A 107 13.93 -4.65 -0.66
CA TYR A 107 14.30 -3.93 -1.89
C TYR A 107 15.35 -2.85 -1.64
N LYS A 108 15.87 -2.76 -0.43
CA LYS A 108 16.80 -1.69 0.01
C LYS A 108 16.19 -0.29 -0.22
N GLN A 109 14.93 -0.14 0.09
CA GLN A 109 14.17 1.09 -0.09
C GLN A 109 13.63 1.61 1.24
N SER A 110 13.57 2.93 1.36
CA SER A 110 12.95 3.59 2.51
C SER A 110 11.43 3.48 2.45
N VAL A 111 10.81 3.38 3.62
CA VAL A 111 9.37 3.28 3.80
C VAL A 111 8.86 4.53 4.52
N PHE A 112 7.84 5.15 3.93
CA PHE A 112 7.15 6.32 4.50
C PHE A 112 5.71 5.96 4.78
N VAL A 113 5.31 5.98 6.04
CA VAL A 113 3.98 5.55 6.48
C VAL A 113 3.12 6.75 6.85
N ASP A 114 1.88 6.76 6.38
CA ASP A 114 0.90 7.74 6.85
C ASP A 114 0.55 7.49 8.32
N ARG A 115 0.51 8.55 9.10
CA ARG A 115 0.27 8.49 10.55
C ARG A 115 -1.03 7.79 10.93
N LYS A 116 -2.06 7.85 10.09
CA LYS A 116 -3.34 7.19 10.36
C LYS A 116 -3.22 5.67 10.45
N LEU A 117 -2.24 5.09 9.74
CA LEU A 117 -1.99 3.64 9.84
C LEU A 117 -1.39 3.24 11.20
N THR A 118 -0.66 4.13 11.84
CA THR A 118 -0.01 3.87 13.14
C THR A 118 -1.00 3.68 14.29
N GLN A 119 -2.25 4.09 14.09
CA GLN A 119 -3.31 3.97 15.09
C GLN A 119 -3.91 2.57 15.16
N GLU A 120 -3.61 1.74 14.18
CA GLU A 120 -4.13 0.38 14.13
C GLU A 120 -3.22 -0.59 14.90
N THR A 121 -3.84 -1.51 15.65
CA THR A 121 -3.08 -2.54 16.38
C THR A 121 -2.43 -3.53 15.42
N ASN A 122 -3.18 -3.96 14.42
CA ASN A 122 -2.73 -4.87 13.38
C ASN A 122 -2.92 -4.22 12.01
N ILE A 123 -2.02 -4.53 11.09
CA ILE A 123 -2.15 -4.17 9.69
C ILE A 123 -2.20 -5.43 8.82
N VAL A 124 -2.84 -5.30 7.68
CA VAL A 124 -2.90 -6.33 6.65
C VAL A 124 -2.39 -5.74 5.34
N PHE A 125 -1.63 -6.49 4.60
CA PHE A 125 -1.10 -6.04 3.32
C PHE A 125 -0.93 -7.19 2.33
N SER A 126 -0.83 -6.86 1.06
CA SER A 126 -0.56 -7.82 0.00
C SER A 126 0.85 -8.41 0.13
N ALA A 127 0.96 -9.69 -0.12
CA ALA A 127 2.19 -10.45 0.01
C ALA A 127 2.81 -10.84 -1.34
N GLY A 128 2.75 -9.94 -2.31
CA GLY A 128 3.29 -10.13 -3.64
C GLY A 128 2.30 -10.59 -4.70
N THR A 129 1.11 -11.01 -4.32
CA THR A 129 0.01 -11.38 -5.23
C THR A 129 -1.29 -10.72 -4.78
N HIS A 130 -2.27 -10.68 -5.69
CA HIS A 130 -3.60 -10.15 -5.38
C HIS A 130 -4.52 -11.13 -4.63
N THR A 131 -4.00 -12.26 -4.22
CA THR A 131 -4.74 -13.29 -3.46
C THR A 131 -4.10 -13.66 -2.14
N ASP A 132 -2.82 -13.35 -1.95
CA ASP A 132 -2.06 -13.67 -0.74
C ASP A 132 -1.83 -12.42 0.10
N SER A 133 -2.09 -12.53 1.38
CA SER A 133 -1.99 -11.42 2.33
C SER A 133 -1.30 -11.83 3.62
N ILE A 134 -0.75 -10.84 4.30
CA ILE A 134 -0.14 -10.99 5.62
C ILE A 134 -0.85 -10.05 6.58
N ARG A 135 -1.14 -10.58 7.77
CA ARG A 135 -1.55 -9.80 8.94
C ARG A 135 -0.45 -9.83 9.97
N MET A 136 -0.10 -8.67 10.49
CA MET A 136 0.87 -8.58 11.58
C MET A 136 0.58 -7.38 12.48
N PRO A 137 1.07 -7.40 13.73
CA PRO A 137 1.01 -6.21 14.57
C PRO A 137 1.77 -5.05 13.94
N TYR A 138 1.21 -3.84 14.01
CA TYR A 138 1.90 -2.65 13.51
C TYR A 138 3.27 -2.46 14.19
N ALA A 139 3.37 -2.75 15.49
CA ALA A 139 4.64 -2.67 16.21
C ALA A 139 5.71 -3.62 15.62
N ALA A 140 5.32 -4.82 15.21
CA ALA A 140 6.23 -5.76 14.55
C ALA A 140 6.67 -5.26 13.17
N PHE A 141 5.74 -4.67 12.43
CA PHE A 141 6.03 -4.03 11.15
C PHE A 141 7.08 -2.92 11.29
N THR A 142 6.98 -2.08 12.32
CA THR A 142 7.97 -1.01 12.57
C THR A 142 9.36 -1.55 12.84
N THR A 143 9.47 -2.69 13.50
CA THR A 143 10.77 -3.34 13.77
C THR A 143 11.47 -3.74 12.47
N ILE A 144 10.74 -4.24 11.49
CA ILE A 144 11.30 -4.66 10.22
C ILE A 144 11.48 -3.49 9.26
N ALA A 145 10.42 -2.71 9.04
CA ALA A 145 10.40 -1.69 8.00
C ALA A 145 11.10 -0.40 8.40
N GLN A 146 11.19 -0.11 9.70
CA GLN A 146 11.75 1.13 10.25
C GLN A 146 11.23 2.37 9.52
N PRO A 147 9.89 2.56 9.45
CA PRO A 147 9.29 3.58 8.61
C PRO A 147 9.50 4.98 9.17
N VAL A 148 9.56 5.95 8.27
CA VAL A 148 9.37 7.35 8.60
C VAL A 148 7.87 7.65 8.59
N VAL A 149 7.34 8.23 9.64
CA VAL A 149 5.91 8.52 9.81
C VAL A 149 5.63 9.99 9.53
N GLY A 150 4.56 10.28 8.81
CA GLY A 150 4.09 11.63 8.57
C GLY A 150 2.65 11.67 8.05
N ASP A 151 2.15 12.86 7.82
CA ASP A 151 0.77 13.09 7.41
C ASP A 151 0.72 13.44 5.92
N TYR A 152 0.30 12.50 5.08
CA TYR A 152 0.18 12.73 3.64
C TYR A 152 -1.03 12.03 2.98
N GLY A 153 -1.68 11.13 3.69
CA GLY A 153 -2.88 10.47 3.20
C GLY A 153 -4.12 11.34 3.42
N GLU A 154 -4.96 11.43 2.40
CA GLU A 154 -6.18 12.21 2.42
C GLU A 154 -7.34 11.40 1.89
N LEU A 155 -8.56 11.74 2.30
CA LEU A 155 -9.75 11.19 1.66
C LEU A 155 -9.79 11.66 0.22
N PRO A 156 -10.24 10.81 -0.73
CA PRO A 156 -10.48 11.25 -2.10
C PRO A 156 -11.45 12.43 -2.11
N PRO A 157 -11.30 13.39 -3.06
CA PRO A 157 -12.22 14.50 -3.14
C PRO A 157 -13.65 13.99 -3.35
N SER A 158 -14.60 14.47 -2.50
CA SER A 158 -16.01 14.21 -2.66
C SER A 158 -16.52 15.04 -3.85
N GLY A 159 -16.63 14.45 -5.02
CA GLY A 159 -17.05 15.25 -6.13
C GLY A 159 -16.96 14.68 -7.53
N ASN A 160 -16.97 13.39 -7.72
CA ASN A 160 -17.45 12.82 -8.96
C ASN A 160 -18.47 11.72 -8.66
N ARG A 161 -19.58 12.13 -8.03
CA ARG A 161 -20.82 11.49 -8.44
C ARG A 161 -20.94 11.91 -9.90
N SER A 162 -20.64 10.99 -10.80
CA SER A 162 -21.08 11.11 -12.17
C SER A 162 -22.51 11.64 -12.10
N VAL A 163 -22.75 12.81 -12.67
CA VAL A 163 -24.10 13.28 -12.90
C VAL A 163 -24.70 12.19 -13.76
N ALA A 164 -25.53 11.37 -13.14
CA ALA A 164 -26.37 10.47 -13.89
C ALA A 164 -27.09 11.37 -14.88
N HIS A 165 -26.83 11.16 -16.14
CA HIS A 165 -27.55 11.83 -17.21
C HIS A 165 -29.02 11.46 -16.99
N ASP A 166 -29.75 12.34 -16.35
CA ASP A 166 -31.19 12.24 -16.24
C ASP A 166 -31.75 12.50 -17.64
N GLY A 167 -31.85 11.42 -18.39
CA GLY A 167 -32.47 11.41 -19.70
C GLY A 167 -33.97 11.60 -19.57
N ARG A 168 -34.42 12.75 -19.11
CA ARG A 168 -35.79 13.17 -19.31
C ARG A 168 -35.92 13.68 -20.72
N GLY A 169 -36.25 12.76 -21.62
CA GLY A 169 -36.79 13.09 -22.90
C GLY A 169 -38.09 13.90 -22.70
N LEU A 170 -38.04 15.14 -23.11
CA LEU A 170 -39.24 15.93 -23.32
C LEU A 170 -39.98 15.31 -24.52
N GLY A 171 -40.97 14.48 -24.21
CA GLY A 171 -42.04 14.15 -25.18
C GLY A 171 -43.00 15.30 -25.25
N THR A 172 -43.16 15.86 -26.41
CA THR A 172 -44.28 16.74 -26.79
C THR A 172 -45.55 15.93 -26.89
#